data_2c954cea3d36d7bcc764d9ccb9ff2c5e
#
_entry.id   2c954cea3d36d7bcc764d9ccb9ff2c5e
#
_cell.length_a   1.000
_cell.length_b   1.000
_cell.length_c   1.000
_cell.angle_alpha   90.00
_cell.angle_beta   90.00
_cell.angle_gamma   90.00
#
_symmetry.space_group_name_H-M   'P 1'
#
loop_
_entity.id
_entity.type
_entity.pdbx_description
1 polymer ?
#
loop_
_entity_poly.entity_id
_entity_poly.type
_entity_poly.pdbx_seq_one_letter_code
_entity_poly.pdbx_strand_id
1 'polypeptide(L)'
;MIGRDVDVREIASALAGGSSIVLAGARRTGKTSVCDAVLGRLGRRGFYTVAVDLFRIATTAELAETLVAASISNRSVLRRALHQTRRAGRFVADALQTSAVLKSKAQLGEELEIAFRPGLAARDPDAYLDYALGLPARIAAADGREIVVFFDEFQEIASPQQPYGDADRLTKRMRAIFQRSAGVSYLFAGSLEHLMRDLFTPSNRALHQFGGFHDLRPIDRDAWTAGLAERFAADDCIVEEGALSRIVDYGELHPRTTMLIAQKAHLTTIELDTRQVDLAIVDQGLFSALRADRVSHEQTVERIRRLHKLGLVVAERLARGEPAYTRLPRGGVRRALEALRDAAIIESRGRGDWRFSSPLLRRYLAEIGRFD
;
A
#
# COMPACT_ATOMS: atom_id res chain seq x y z
N MET A 1 -9.61 12.13 6.27
CA MET A 1 -8.27 11.94 5.63
C MET A 1 -7.84 13.31 5.12
N ILE A 2 -6.58 13.70 5.29
CA ILE A 2 -6.12 15.05 4.90
C ILE A 2 -5.84 15.07 3.40
N GLY A 3 -6.43 16.02 2.67
CA GLY A 3 -6.10 16.39 1.28
C GLY A 3 -6.24 15.29 0.21
N ARG A 4 -7.04 14.25 0.45
CA ARG A 4 -7.19 13.10 -0.47
C ARG A 4 -8.62 12.93 -1.04
N ASP A 5 -9.51 13.85 -0.75
CA ASP A 5 -10.94 13.69 -1.11
C ASP A 5 -11.15 13.67 -2.63
N VAL A 6 -10.32 14.39 -3.38
CA VAL A 6 -10.38 14.41 -4.85
C VAL A 6 -9.92 13.07 -5.40
N ASP A 7 -8.72 12.58 -4.97
CA ASP A 7 -8.21 11.27 -5.41
C ASP A 7 -9.22 10.15 -5.11
N VAL A 8 -9.78 10.12 -3.89
CA VAL A 8 -10.80 9.12 -3.50
C VAL A 8 -12.04 9.19 -4.37
N ARG A 9 -12.52 10.39 -4.72
CA ARG A 9 -13.70 10.54 -5.59
C ARG A 9 -13.43 10.11 -7.03
N GLU A 10 -12.30 10.50 -7.60
CA GLU A 10 -11.92 10.17 -8.97
C GLU A 10 -11.73 8.66 -9.13
N ILE A 11 -10.94 8.02 -8.24
CA ILE A 11 -10.72 6.57 -8.27
C ILE A 11 -12.04 5.81 -8.08
N ALA A 12 -12.84 6.21 -7.10
CA ALA A 12 -14.14 5.56 -6.86
C ALA A 12 -15.10 5.73 -8.05
N SER A 13 -15.07 6.88 -8.73
CA SER A 13 -15.89 7.11 -9.93
C SER A 13 -15.45 6.25 -11.11
N ALA A 14 -14.14 6.14 -11.34
CA ALA A 14 -13.59 5.31 -12.41
C ALA A 14 -13.92 3.82 -12.20
N LEU A 15 -13.70 3.31 -10.97
CA LEU A 15 -14.05 1.93 -10.62
C LEU A 15 -15.55 1.64 -10.75
N ALA A 16 -16.40 2.59 -10.32
CA ALA A 16 -17.85 2.46 -10.47
C ALA A 16 -18.30 2.54 -11.94
N GLY A 17 -17.51 3.11 -12.82
CA GLY A 17 -17.72 3.08 -14.27
C GLY A 17 -17.13 1.86 -14.97
N GLY A 18 -16.67 0.84 -14.24
CA GLY A 18 -16.10 -0.38 -14.79
C GLY A 18 -14.63 -0.29 -15.20
N SER A 19 -13.95 0.85 -14.97
CA SER A 19 -12.52 1.00 -15.27
C SER A 19 -11.65 0.41 -14.19
N SER A 20 -10.56 -0.25 -14.57
CA SER A 20 -9.53 -0.69 -13.61
C SER A 20 -8.46 0.40 -13.42
N ILE A 21 -7.93 0.50 -12.20
CA ILE A 21 -6.99 1.56 -11.79
C ILE A 21 -5.71 0.94 -11.25
N VAL A 22 -4.57 1.54 -11.60
CA VAL A 22 -3.25 1.23 -11.06
C VAL A 22 -2.76 2.43 -10.26
N LEU A 23 -2.58 2.25 -8.97
CA LEU A 23 -2.07 3.26 -8.03
C LEU A 23 -0.62 2.94 -7.68
N ALA A 24 0.30 3.43 -8.48
CA ALA A 24 1.73 3.27 -8.24
C ALA A 24 2.33 4.51 -7.55
N GLY A 25 3.39 4.31 -6.79
CA GLY A 25 4.10 5.43 -6.15
C GLY A 25 4.85 5.00 -4.90
N ALA A 26 5.63 5.91 -4.35
CA ALA A 26 6.51 5.69 -3.20
C ALA A 26 5.83 5.03 -1.99
N ARG A 27 6.64 4.34 -1.19
CA ARG A 27 6.20 3.82 0.10
C ARG A 27 5.76 4.98 1.02
N ARG A 28 4.73 4.72 1.85
CA ARG A 28 4.28 5.64 2.91
C ARG A 28 3.66 6.97 2.42
N THR A 29 3.24 7.01 1.15
CA THR A 29 2.52 8.16 0.56
C THR A 29 1.01 8.12 0.82
N GLY A 30 0.52 7.07 1.50
CA GLY A 30 -0.89 6.92 1.88
C GLY A 30 -1.74 6.17 0.85
N LYS A 31 -1.13 5.39 -0.07
CA LYS A 31 -1.87 4.61 -1.09
C LYS A 31 -2.92 3.69 -0.48
N THR A 32 -2.51 2.81 0.44
CA THR A 32 -3.43 1.87 1.12
C THR A 32 -4.58 2.61 1.80
N SER A 33 -4.29 3.74 2.49
CA SER A 33 -5.34 4.55 3.13
C SER A 33 -6.31 5.16 2.12
N VAL A 34 -5.84 5.58 0.94
CA VAL A 34 -6.71 6.04 -0.15
C VAL A 34 -7.53 4.89 -0.68
N CYS A 35 -6.93 3.72 -0.92
CA CYS A 35 -7.65 2.53 -1.37
C CYS A 35 -8.74 2.11 -0.37
N ASP A 36 -8.45 2.07 0.92
CA ASP A 36 -9.42 1.77 1.98
C ASP A 36 -10.60 2.76 1.97
N ALA A 37 -10.32 4.06 1.80
CA ALA A 37 -11.37 5.07 1.70
C ALA A 37 -12.21 4.91 0.43
N VAL A 38 -11.59 4.56 -0.70
CA VAL A 38 -12.27 4.23 -1.97
C VAL A 38 -13.19 3.04 -1.78
N LEU A 39 -12.68 1.93 -1.23
CA LEU A 39 -13.47 0.73 -0.97
C LEU A 39 -14.62 1.00 0.01
N GLY A 40 -14.36 1.74 1.10
CA GLY A 40 -15.40 2.16 2.03
C GLY A 40 -16.48 3.04 1.38
N ARG A 41 -16.10 3.94 0.46
CA ARG A 41 -17.04 4.75 -0.31
C ARG A 41 -17.89 3.90 -1.27
N LEU A 42 -17.28 2.97 -1.99
CA LEU A 42 -17.99 2.07 -2.91
C LEU A 42 -18.88 1.08 -2.16
N GLY A 43 -18.41 0.55 -1.02
CA GLY A 43 -19.23 -0.31 -0.14
C GLY A 43 -20.51 0.38 0.32
N ARG A 44 -20.46 1.67 0.69
CA ARG A 44 -21.66 2.48 1.02
C ARG A 44 -22.59 2.70 -0.18
N ARG A 45 -22.09 2.59 -1.40
CA ARG A 45 -22.90 2.65 -2.65
C ARG A 45 -23.45 1.29 -3.07
N GLY A 46 -23.20 0.23 -2.28
CA GLY A 46 -23.74 -1.11 -2.54
C GLY A 46 -22.81 -2.05 -3.31
N PHE A 47 -21.61 -1.62 -3.64
CA PHE A 47 -20.58 -2.50 -4.23
C PHE A 47 -20.12 -3.52 -3.21
N TYR A 48 -19.79 -4.72 -3.69
CA TYR A 48 -18.97 -5.63 -2.91
C TYR A 48 -17.50 -5.27 -3.07
N THR A 49 -16.72 -5.43 -1.98
CA THR A 49 -15.29 -5.12 -1.98
C THR A 49 -14.47 -6.33 -1.54
N VAL A 50 -13.49 -6.70 -2.33
CA VAL A 50 -12.56 -7.81 -2.08
C VAL A 50 -11.18 -7.21 -1.98
N ALA A 51 -10.50 -7.38 -0.84
CA ALA A 51 -9.15 -6.85 -0.62
C ALA A 51 -8.16 -7.99 -0.37
N VAL A 52 -7.03 -7.96 -1.07
CA VAL A 52 -5.95 -8.95 -0.99
C VAL A 52 -4.61 -8.20 -0.85
N ASP A 53 -3.90 -8.46 0.24
CA ASP A 53 -2.55 -7.95 0.48
C ASP A 53 -1.53 -9.01 0.06
N LEU A 54 -0.89 -8.80 -1.09
CA LEU A 54 0.05 -9.76 -1.67
C LEU A 54 1.36 -9.89 -0.89
N PHE A 55 1.70 -8.90 -0.09
CA PHE A 55 2.88 -8.97 0.79
C PHE A 55 2.78 -10.08 1.84
N ARG A 56 1.57 -10.46 2.23
CA ARG A 56 1.29 -11.49 3.24
C ARG A 56 1.12 -12.89 2.67
N ILE A 57 1.16 -13.04 1.37
CA ILE A 57 0.85 -14.28 0.68
C ILE A 57 2.15 -14.90 0.16
N ALA A 58 2.41 -16.15 0.51
CA ALA A 58 3.65 -16.84 0.16
C ALA A 58 3.51 -17.79 -1.05
N THR A 59 2.28 -18.19 -1.43
CA THR A 59 2.06 -19.15 -2.51
C THR A 59 0.83 -18.81 -3.35
N THR A 60 0.76 -19.35 -4.58
CA THR A 60 -0.45 -19.24 -5.42
C THR A 60 -1.67 -19.91 -4.80
N ALA A 61 -1.47 -20.96 -4.00
CA ALA A 61 -2.55 -21.61 -3.25
C ALA A 61 -3.12 -20.67 -2.18
N GLU A 62 -2.27 -20.00 -1.38
CA GLU A 62 -2.71 -19.00 -0.41
C GLU A 62 -3.40 -17.80 -1.08
N LEU A 63 -2.93 -17.39 -2.27
CA LEU A 63 -3.60 -16.36 -3.07
C LEU A 63 -5.03 -16.78 -3.41
N ALA A 64 -5.20 -18.01 -3.89
CA ALA A 64 -6.50 -18.55 -4.23
C ALA A 64 -7.42 -18.64 -3.00
N GLU A 65 -6.93 -19.17 -1.88
CA GLU A 65 -7.67 -19.25 -0.61
C GLU A 65 -8.08 -17.87 -0.10
N THR A 66 -7.16 -16.90 -0.14
CA THR A 66 -7.43 -15.52 0.29
C THR A 66 -8.48 -14.86 -0.59
N LEU A 67 -8.40 -15.02 -1.90
CA LEU A 67 -9.40 -14.51 -2.85
C LEU A 67 -10.78 -15.12 -2.61
N VAL A 68 -10.85 -16.43 -2.41
CA VAL A 68 -12.11 -17.12 -2.09
C VAL A 68 -12.69 -16.59 -0.79
N ALA A 69 -11.90 -16.54 0.29
CA ALA A 69 -12.35 -16.07 1.60
C ALA A 69 -12.82 -14.60 1.55
N ALA A 70 -12.05 -13.72 0.89
CA ALA A 70 -12.39 -12.31 0.76
C ALA A 70 -13.65 -12.10 -0.10
N SER A 71 -13.81 -12.83 -1.19
CA SER A 71 -14.98 -12.74 -2.08
C SER A 71 -16.28 -13.17 -1.37
N ILE A 72 -16.20 -14.24 -0.60
CA ILE A 72 -17.36 -14.79 0.12
C ILE A 72 -17.75 -13.91 1.32
N SER A 73 -16.79 -13.19 1.93
CA SER A 73 -17.03 -12.36 3.10
C SER A 73 -18.04 -11.22 2.88
N ASN A 74 -18.32 -10.87 1.64
CA ASN A 74 -19.35 -9.88 1.29
C ASN A 74 -20.78 -10.39 1.52
N ARG A 75 -20.98 -11.71 1.53
CA ARG A 75 -22.31 -12.31 1.74
C ARG A 75 -22.59 -12.46 3.24
N SER A 76 -23.63 -11.82 3.74
CA SER A 76 -23.96 -11.67 5.18
C SER A 76 -24.15 -13.01 5.93
N VAL A 77 -24.62 -14.06 5.26
CA VAL A 77 -24.84 -15.38 5.87
C VAL A 77 -23.51 -16.11 6.12
N LEU A 78 -22.59 -16.04 5.15
CA LEU A 78 -21.27 -16.66 5.26
C LEU A 78 -20.31 -15.85 6.14
N ARG A 79 -20.46 -14.53 6.19
CA ARG A 79 -19.70 -13.67 7.09
C ARG A 79 -19.83 -14.10 8.57
N ARG A 80 -21.04 -14.50 9.01
CA ARG A 80 -21.26 -15.03 10.35
C ARG A 80 -20.57 -16.36 10.58
N ALA A 81 -20.60 -17.27 9.62
CA ALA A 81 -19.93 -18.57 9.71
C ALA A 81 -18.39 -18.42 9.77
N LEU A 82 -17.80 -17.57 8.91
CA LEU A 82 -16.36 -17.28 8.89
C LEU A 82 -15.85 -16.60 10.17
N HIS A 83 -16.66 -15.73 10.80
CA HIS A 83 -16.29 -15.10 12.08
C HIS A 83 -16.26 -16.10 13.25
N GLN A 84 -17.13 -17.11 13.25
CA GLN A 84 -17.14 -18.15 14.28
C GLN A 84 -15.92 -19.08 14.18
N THR A 85 -15.43 -19.34 12.96
CA THR A 85 -14.28 -20.22 12.73
C THR A 85 -12.94 -19.56 12.90
N ARG A 86 -12.80 -18.24 12.61
CA ARG A 86 -11.58 -17.47 12.94
C ARG A 86 -11.29 -17.45 14.46
N ARG A 87 -12.31 -17.48 15.31
CA ARG A 87 -12.13 -17.59 16.77
C ARG A 87 -11.60 -18.95 17.23
N ALA A 88 -11.76 -19.99 16.44
CA ALA A 88 -11.33 -21.35 16.77
C ALA A 88 -9.94 -21.73 16.24
N GLY A 89 -9.23 -20.81 15.57
CA GLY A 89 -7.85 -21.03 15.09
C GLY A 89 -7.68 -22.11 14.02
N ARG A 90 -8.78 -22.52 13.35
CA ARG A 90 -8.77 -23.57 12.34
C ARG A 90 -8.96 -22.98 10.93
N PHE A 91 -8.25 -23.54 9.96
CA PHE A 91 -8.27 -23.14 8.56
C PHE A 91 -9.67 -23.25 7.96
N VAL A 92 -9.90 -22.46 6.88
CA VAL A 92 -11.17 -22.37 6.12
C VAL A 92 -11.77 -23.74 5.76
N ALA A 93 -10.96 -24.77 5.57
CA ALA A 93 -11.42 -26.14 5.25
C ALA A 93 -12.26 -26.79 6.37
N ASP A 94 -11.96 -26.52 7.65
CA ASP A 94 -12.71 -27.05 8.81
C ASP A 94 -14.01 -26.29 9.08
N ALA A 95 -14.03 -25.00 8.69
CA ALA A 95 -15.20 -24.14 8.83
C ALA A 95 -16.39 -24.61 7.99
N LEU A 96 -16.11 -25.39 6.98
CA LEU A 96 -17.05 -25.82 5.93
C LEU A 96 -17.77 -27.12 6.27
N GLN A 97 -17.35 -27.79 7.34
CA GLN A 97 -18.06 -28.99 7.84
C GLN A 97 -19.17 -28.66 8.85
N THR A 98 -19.32 -27.38 9.22
CA THR A 98 -20.37 -26.97 10.19
C THR A 98 -21.75 -26.86 9.53
N SER A 99 -22.79 -27.27 10.27
CA SER A 99 -24.20 -27.31 9.85
C SER A 99 -24.77 -25.99 9.26
N ALA A 100 -24.18 -24.85 9.59
CA ALA A 100 -24.57 -23.53 9.04
C ALA A 100 -24.14 -23.37 7.58
N VAL A 101 -23.00 -23.96 7.17
CA VAL A 101 -22.52 -23.96 5.78
C VAL A 101 -23.34 -24.91 4.94
N LEU A 102 -23.75 -26.07 5.48
CA LEU A 102 -24.65 -27.02 4.80
C LEU A 102 -26.03 -26.42 4.48
N LYS A 103 -26.57 -25.58 5.38
CA LYS A 103 -27.83 -24.86 5.11
C LYS A 103 -27.66 -23.73 4.07
N SER A 104 -26.48 -23.10 4.00
CA SER A 104 -26.13 -22.13 2.96
C SER A 104 -25.88 -22.76 1.61
N LYS A 105 -25.46 -24.04 1.54
CA LYS A 105 -25.27 -24.80 0.29
C LYS A 105 -26.55 -24.84 -0.55
N ALA A 106 -27.69 -24.99 0.08
CA ALA A 106 -28.98 -24.99 -0.62
C ALA A 106 -29.36 -23.64 -1.25
N GLN A 107 -28.80 -22.52 -0.77
CA GLN A 107 -29.03 -21.18 -1.28
C GLN A 107 -27.94 -20.65 -2.22
N LEU A 108 -26.79 -21.29 -2.26
CA LEU A 108 -25.59 -20.77 -2.94
C LEU A 108 -25.21 -21.52 -4.22
N GLY A 109 -25.94 -22.61 -4.57
CA GLY A 109 -25.75 -23.37 -5.81
C GLY A 109 -24.43 -24.17 -5.88
N GLU A 110 -24.27 -24.88 -6.97
CA GLU A 110 -23.09 -25.73 -7.28
C GLU A 110 -21.75 -25.00 -7.25
N GLU A 111 -21.78 -23.66 -7.41
CA GLU A 111 -20.59 -22.81 -7.51
C GLU A 111 -19.76 -22.76 -6.22
N LEU A 112 -20.39 -22.88 -5.06
CA LEU A 112 -19.68 -22.95 -3.79
C LEU A 112 -19.19 -24.37 -3.45
N GLU A 113 -19.79 -25.39 -4.02
CA GLU A 113 -19.29 -26.77 -3.87
C GLU A 113 -17.87 -26.91 -4.44
N ILE A 114 -17.57 -26.22 -5.52
CA ILE A 114 -16.23 -26.26 -6.15
C ILE A 114 -15.22 -25.49 -5.30
N ALA A 115 -15.57 -24.32 -4.77
CA ALA A 115 -14.71 -23.52 -3.90
C ALA A 115 -14.24 -24.31 -2.67
N PHE A 116 -15.05 -25.27 -2.26
CA PHE A 116 -14.90 -25.97 -0.99
C PHE A 116 -14.71 -27.48 -1.15
N ARG A 117 -14.32 -27.97 -2.33
CA ARG A 117 -13.90 -29.36 -2.48
C ARG A 117 -12.62 -29.62 -1.69
N PRO A 118 -12.65 -30.44 -0.61
CA PRO A 118 -11.44 -30.77 0.12
C PRO A 118 -10.39 -31.34 -0.84
N GLY A 119 -9.19 -30.78 -0.84
CA GLY A 119 -8.08 -31.26 -1.64
C GLY A 119 -8.05 -30.80 -3.11
N LEU A 120 -8.92 -29.92 -3.58
CA LEU A 120 -8.81 -29.38 -4.95
C LEU A 120 -7.52 -28.55 -5.10
N ALA A 121 -7.19 -27.72 -4.12
CA ALA A 121 -5.94 -26.97 -4.09
C ALA A 121 -4.69 -27.87 -4.12
N ALA A 122 -4.77 -29.06 -3.53
CA ALA A 122 -3.66 -30.02 -3.50
C ALA A 122 -3.60 -30.88 -4.78
N ARG A 123 -4.74 -31.12 -5.45
CA ARG A 123 -4.80 -31.97 -6.66
C ARG A 123 -4.52 -31.19 -7.93
N ASP A 124 -5.04 -29.97 -8.04
CA ASP A 124 -4.87 -29.08 -9.18
C ASP A 124 -4.82 -27.63 -8.72
N PRO A 125 -3.65 -27.14 -8.26
CA PRO A 125 -3.48 -25.77 -7.80
C PRO A 125 -3.82 -24.71 -8.85
N ASP A 126 -3.56 -25.03 -10.12
CA ASP A 126 -3.81 -24.15 -11.24
C ASP A 126 -5.32 -23.96 -11.50
N ALA A 127 -6.08 -25.04 -11.52
CA ALA A 127 -7.54 -24.96 -11.68
C ALA A 127 -8.20 -24.27 -10.47
N TYR A 128 -7.67 -24.48 -9.26
CA TYR A 128 -8.15 -23.81 -8.07
C TYR A 128 -7.88 -22.30 -8.10
N LEU A 129 -6.70 -21.90 -8.57
CA LEU A 129 -6.37 -20.49 -8.76
C LEU A 129 -7.28 -19.83 -9.81
N ASP A 130 -7.52 -20.47 -10.95
CA ASP A 130 -8.44 -19.96 -11.99
C ASP A 130 -9.86 -19.82 -11.46
N TYR A 131 -10.30 -20.79 -10.67
CA TYR A 131 -11.59 -20.73 -9.99
C TYR A 131 -11.65 -19.50 -9.04
N ALA A 132 -10.63 -19.31 -8.20
CA ALA A 132 -10.58 -18.22 -7.25
C ALA A 132 -10.55 -16.84 -7.92
N LEU A 133 -9.74 -16.69 -8.99
CA LEU A 133 -9.66 -15.45 -9.78
C LEU A 133 -10.99 -15.12 -10.47
N GLY A 134 -11.75 -16.11 -10.90
CA GLY A 134 -13.05 -15.94 -11.55
C GLY A 134 -14.24 -15.83 -10.57
N LEU A 135 -14.04 -16.13 -9.30
CA LEU A 135 -15.12 -16.15 -8.30
C LEU A 135 -15.82 -14.80 -8.10
N PRO A 136 -15.12 -13.63 -8.07
CA PRO A 136 -15.78 -12.33 -7.97
C PRO A 136 -16.83 -12.13 -9.09
N ALA A 137 -16.50 -12.45 -10.33
CA ALA A 137 -17.45 -12.29 -11.45
C ALA A 137 -18.68 -13.19 -11.31
N ARG A 138 -18.52 -14.42 -10.84
CA ARG A 138 -19.66 -15.33 -10.57
C ARG A 138 -20.54 -14.79 -9.45
N ILE A 139 -19.94 -14.24 -8.38
CA ILE A 139 -20.69 -13.60 -7.29
C ILE A 139 -21.41 -12.36 -7.80
N ALA A 140 -20.76 -11.53 -8.61
CA ALA A 140 -21.36 -10.33 -9.20
C ALA A 140 -22.63 -10.70 -10.01
N ALA A 141 -22.52 -11.71 -10.86
CA ALA A 141 -23.63 -12.18 -11.67
C ALA A 141 -24.77 -12.78 -10.82
N ALA A 142 -24.43 -13.61 -9.82
CA ALA A 142 -25.41 -14.28 -8.96
C ALA A 142 -26.19 -13.31 -8.07
N ASP A 143 -25.49 -12.28 -7.53
CA ASP A 143 -26.08 -11.33 -6.57
C ASP A 143 -26.60 -10.05 -7.25
N GLY A 144 -26.36 -9.87 -8.56
CA GLY A 144 -26.70 -8.66 -9.31
C GLY A 144 -25.99 -7.41 -8.75
N ARG A 145 -24.77 -7.55 -8.24
CA ARG A 145 -24.00 -6.48 -7.63
C ARG A 145 -22.60 -6.38 -8.23
N GLU A 146 -22.17 -5.17 -8.47
CA GLU A 146 -20.81 -4.90 -8.92
C GLU A 146 -19.79 -5.14 -7.79
N ILE A 147 -18.61 -5.58 -8.16
CA ILE A 147 -17.52 -5.93 -7.25
C ILE A 147 -16.27 -5.14 -7.61
N VAL A 148 -15.59 -4.63 -6.59
CA VAL A 148 -14.23 -4.09 -6.73
C VAL A 148 -13.24 -5.03 -6.04
N VAL A 149 -12.28 -5.54 -6.81
CA VAL A 149 -11.18 -6.36 -6.28
C VAL A 149 -9.95 -5.48 -6.15
N PHE A 150 -9.45 -5.33 -4.94
CA PHE A 150 -8.26 -4.58 -4.60
C PHE A 150 -7.09 -5.51 -4.29
N PHE A 151 -6.00 -5.32 -5.01
CA PHE A 151 -4.72 -5.98 -4.74
C PHE A 151 -3.73 -4.93 -4.21
N ASP A 152 -3.34 -5.07 -2.93
CA ASP A 152 -2.27 -4.25 -2.35
C ASP A 152 -0.90 -4.92 -2.56
N GLU A 153 0.15 -4.10 -2.63
CA GLU A 153 1.55 -4.50 -2.90
C GLU A 153 1.67 -5.43 -4.13
N PHE A 154 0.95 -5.07 -5.22
CA PHE A 154 0.82 -5.92 -6.42
C PHE A 154 2.17 -6.25 -7.09
N GLN A 155 3.19 -5.42 -6.93
CA GLN A 155 4.55 -5.70 -7.44
C GLN A 155 5.18 -6.96 -6.82
N GLU A 156 4.65 -7.46 -5.70
CA GLU A 156 5.17 -8.70 -5.09
C GLU A 156 5.05 -9.89 -6.03
N ILE A 157 4.12 -9.88 -6.99
CA ILE A 157 4.01 -10.90 -8.03
C ILE A 157 5.30 -11.00 -8.86
N ALA A 158 5.98 -9.87 -9.09
CA ALA A 158 7.21 -9.80 -9.88
C ALA A 158 8.48 -9.79 -9.03
N SER A 159 8.36 -9.90 -7.71
CA SER A 159 9.53 -9.90 -6.81
C SER A 159 10.34 -11.20 -6.97
N PRO A 160 11.67 -11.12 -7.18
CA PRO A 160 12.53 -12.30 -7.31
C PRO A 160 12.55 -13.18 -6.05
N GLN A 161 12.16 -12.64 -4.90
CA GLN A 161 12.13 -13.36 -3.62
C GLN A 161 10.78 -14.04 -3.37
N GLN A 162 9.77 -13.84 -4.22
CA GLN A 162 8.45 -14.42 -3.99
C GLN A 162 8.26 -15.76 -4.68
N PRO A 163 7.63 -16.73 -4.00
CA PRO A 163 7.45 -18.09 -4.50
C PRO A 163 6.21 -18.26 -5.39
N TYR A 164 5.71 -17.19 -6.04
CA TYR A 164 4.58 -17.29 -6.97
C TYR A 164 4.92 -18.05 -8.27
N GLY A 165 6.16 -18.50 -8.41
CA GLY A 165 6.64 -19.10 -9.63
C GLY A 165 6.85 -18.08 -10.75
N ASP A 166 6.49 -18.44 -11.98
CA ASP A 166 6.64 -17.55 -13.13
C ASP A 166 5.59 -16.43 -13.11
N ALA A 167 6.07 -15.20 -12.81
CA ALA A 167 5.24 -13.99 -12.79
C ALA A 167 4.51 -13.73 -14.12
N ASP A 168 5.15 -14.03 -15.25
CA ASP A 168 4.54 -13.88 -16.57
C ASP A 168 3.37 -14.88 -16.76
N ARG A 169 3.52 -16.11 -16.28
CA ARG A 169 2.46 -17.11 -16.31
C ARG A 169 1.28 -16.68 -15.46
N LEU A 170 1.52 -16.22 -14.25
CA LEU A 170 0.48 -15.75 -13.33
C LEU A 170 -0.27 -14.54 -13.88
N THR A 171 0.45 -13.53 -14.38
CA THR A 171 -0.17 -12.32 -14.94
C THR A 171 -0.94 -12.59 -16.23
N LYS A 172 -0.48 -13.52 -17.09
CA LYS A 172 -1.25 -13.98 -18.25
C LYS A 172 -2.56 -14.65 -17.87
N ARG A 173 -2.53 -15.49 -16.82
CA ARG A 173 -3.71 -16.15 -16.28
C ARG A 173 -4.70 -15.14 -15.69
N MET A 174 -4.21 -14.20 -14.87
CA MET A 174 -5.02 -13.09 -14.36
C MET A 174 -5.67 -12.31 -15.50
N ARG A 175 -4.90 -11.91 -16.52
CA ARG A 175 -5.42 -11.16 -17.67
C ARG A 175 -6.55 -11.89 -18.39
N ALA A 176 -6.34 -13.18 -18.67
CA ALA A 176 -7.33 -14.01 -19.38
C ALA A 176 -8.67 -14.09 -18.64
N ILE A 177 -8.64 -14.12 -17.31
CA ILE A 177 -9.83 -14.18 -16.48
C ILE A 177 -10.43 -12.78 -16.29
N PHE A 178 -9.63 -11.81 -15.89
CA PHE A 178 -10.09 -10.47 -15.53
C PHE A 178 -10.78 -9.73 -16.67
N GLN A 179 -10.26 -9.83 -17.90
CA GLN A 179 -10.89 -9.19 -19.06
C GLN A 179 -12.26 -9.76 -19.45
N ARG A 180 -12.62 -10.94 -18.91
CA ARG A 180 -13.93 -11.59 -19.11
C ARG A 180 -14.85 -11.43 -17.89
N SER A 181 -14.38 -10.81 -16.81
CA SER A 181 -15.06 -10.67 -15.55
C SER A 181 -16.07 -9.51 -15.59
N ALA A 182 -17.25 -9.74 -16.14
CA ALA A 182 -18.31 -8.75 -16.16
C ALA A 182 -18.74 -8.37 -14.73
N GLY A 183 -19.01 -7.08 -14.49
CA GLY A 183 -19.40 -6.57 -13.19
C GLY A 183 -18.26 -6.50 -12.14
N VAL A 184 -17.01 -6.63 -12.58
CA VAL A 184 -15.84 -6.55 -11.71
C VAL A 184 -14.87 -5.47 -12.20
N SER A 185 -14.48 -4.57 -11.31
CA SER A 185 -13.40 -3.60 -11.53
C SER A 185 -12.22 -3.93 -10.62
N TYR A 186 -11.02 -3.60 -11.07
CA TYR A 186 -9.79 -3.92 -10.36
C TYR A 186 -9.04 -2.66 -9.93
N LEU A 187 -8.60 -2.64 -8.67
CA LEU A 187 -7.73 -1.62 -8.11
C LEU A 187 -6.41 -2.30 -7.72
N PHE A 188 -5.32 -1.87 -8.33
CA PHE A 188 -3.98 -2.37 -8.03
C PHE A 188 -3.19 -1.27 -7.33
N ALA A 189 -2.61 -1.55 -6.17
CA ALA A 189 -1.68 -0.63 -5.53
C ALA A 189 -0.30 -1.29 -5.38
N GLY A 190 0.74 -0.46 -5.53
CA GLY A 190 2.11 -0.92 -5.36
C GLY A 190 3.06 0.18 -4.91
N SER A 191 4.04 -0.21 -4.09
CA SER A 191 5.00 0.71 -3.49
C SER A 191 6.33 0.82 -4.25
N LEU A 192 6.57 -0.04 -5.24
CA LEU A 192 7.72 -0.01 -6.13
C LEU A 192 7.26 0.42 -7.53
N GLU A 193 7.26 1.73 -7.77
CA GLU A 193 6.68 2.32 -8.98
C GLU A 193 7.27 1.72 -10.27
N HIS A 194 8.60 1.50 -10.32
CA HIS A 194 9.24 0.94 -11.50
C HIS A 194 8.72 -0.49 -11.81
N LEU A 195 8.54 -1.35 -10.79
CA LEU A 195 7.98 -2.70 -11.00
C LEU A 195 6.52 -2.65 -11.42
N MET A 196 5.73 -1.73 -10.85
CA MET A 196 4.35 -1.53 -11.28
C MET A 196 4.30 -1.07 -12.75
N ARG A 197 5.15 -0.12 -13.14
CA ARG A 197 5.24 0.30 -14.55
C ARG A 197 5.68 -0.84 -15.45
N ASP A 198 6.64 -1.67 -15.03
CA ASP A 198 7.10 -2.84 -15.80
C ASP A 198 6.01 -3.91 -16.00
N LEU A 199 5.06 -4.03 -15.07
CA LEU A 199 3.93 -4.96 -15.20
C LEU A 199 2.83 -4.47 -16.14
N PHE A 200 2.56 -3.14 -16.17
CA PHE A 200 1.37 -2.59 -16.84
C PHE A 200 1.68 -1.77 -18.10
N THR A 201 2.93 -1.33 -18.33
CA THR A 201 3.23 -0.40 -19.42
C THR A 201 3.77 -1.08 -20.70
N PRO A 202 4.73 -2.03 -20.66
CA PRO A 202 5.30 -2.60 -21.88
C PRO A 202 4.28 -3.43 -22.65
N SER A 203 4.26 -3.28 -23.97
CA SER A 203 3.31 -3.95 -24.87
C SER A 203 3.44 -5.49 -24.90
N ASN A 204 4.58 -6.02 -24.48
CA ASN A 204 4.83 -7.45 -24.37
C ASN A 204 4.43 -8.05 -23.00
N ARG A 205 3.93 -7.23 -22.09
CA ARG A 205 3.44 -7.68 -20.77
C ARG A 205 1.96 -8.03 -20.81
N ALA A 206 1.59 -9.06 -20.07
CA ALA A 206 0.21 -9.53 -20.03
C ALA A 206 -0.79 -8.47 -19.57
N LEU A 207 -0.42 -7.64 -18.60
CA LEU A 207 -1.29 -6.58 -18.04
C LEU A 207 -1.16 -5.24 -18.77
N HIS A 208 -0.53 -5.21 -19.96
CA HIS A 208 -0.45 -3.99 -20.76
C HIS A 208 -1.82 -3.31 -20.92
N GLN A 209 -1.91 -2.05 -20.55
CA GLN A 209 -3.14 -1.24 -20.61
C GLN A 209 -4.38 -1.87 -19.93
N PHE A 210 -4.19 -2.75 -18.96
CA PHE A 210 -5.32 -3.35 -18.25
C PHE A 210 -5.94 -2.40 -17.21
N GLY A 211 -5.18 -1.46 -16.69
CA GLY A 211 -5.65 -0.41 -15.78
C GLY A 211 -5.02 0.93 -16.11
N GLY A 212 -5.78 2.00 -15.89
CA GLY A 212 -5.28 3.37 -15.99
C GLY A 212 -4.42 3.72 -14.79
N PHE A 213 -3.24 4.30 -15.01
CA PHE A 213 -2.44 4.84 -13.90
C PHE A 213 -3.12 6.07 -13.29
N HIS A 214 -3.19 6.08 -11.97
CA HIS A 214 -3.59 7.24 -11.19
C HIS A 214 -2.42 7.61 -10.27
N ASP A 215 -1.83 8.76 -10.52
CA ASP A 215 -0.76 9.28 -9.67
C ASP A 215 -1.39 10.09 -8.54
N LEU A 216 -1.09 9.72 -7.29
CA LEU A 216 -1.55 10.49 -6.13
C LEU A 216 -0.94 11.90 -6.16
N ARG A 217 -1.80 12.90 -6.17
CA ARG A 217 -1.35 14.29 -6.08
C ARG A 217 -0.59 14.52 -4.78
N PRO A 218 0.47 15.34 -4.76
CA PRO A 218 1.02 15.82 -3.51
C PRO A 218 -0.08 16.51 -2.69
N ILE A 219 -0.13 16.26 -1.40
CA ILE A 219 -1.02 17.01 -0.51
C ILE A 219 -0.41 18.40 -0.38
N ASP A 220 -1.18 19.44 -0.74
CA ASP A 220 -0.70 20.81 -0.65
C ASP A 220 -0.57 21.28 0.80
N ARG A 221 0.15 22.39 0.99
CA ARG A 221 0.43 22.97 2.32
C ARG A 221 -0.85 23.39 3.04
N ASP A 222 -1.79 23.98 2.31
CA ASP A 222 -3.02 24.52 2.91
C ASP A 222 -3.92 23.38 3.38
N ALA A 223 -4.04 22.30 2.60
CA ALA A 223 -4.75 21.11 3.02
C ALA A 223 -4.08 20.46 4.26
N TRP A 224 -2.73 20.44 4.32
CA TRP A 224 -2.03 19.96 5.50
C TRP A 224 -2.31 20.81 6.73
N THR A 225 -2.13 22.14 6.64
CA THR A 225 -2.33 23.05 7.78
C THR A 225 -3.76 23.02 8.27
N ALA A 226 -4.76 23.05 7.37
CA ALA A 226 -6.16 22.95 7.73
C ALA A 226 -6.48 21.60 8.41
N GLY A 227 -6.06 20.48 7.81
CA GLY A 227 -6.35 19.17 8.38
C GLY A 227 -5.60 18.84 9.68
N LEU A 228 -4.43 19.44 9.92
CA LEU A 228 -3.73 19.37 11.20
C LEU A 228 -4.43 20.25 12.25
N ALA A 229 -4.86 21.46 11.88
CA ALA A 229 -5.61 22.35 12.77
C ALA A 229 -6.87 21.67 13.30
N GLU A 230 -7.67 21.05 12.42
CA GLU A 230 -8.86 20.27 12.82
C GLU A 230 -8.54 19.15 13.83
N ARG A 231 -7.43 18.45 13.65
CA ARG A 231 -7.03 17.36 14.54
C ARG A 231 -6.58 17.85 15.89
N PHE A 232 -5.74 18.88 15.94
CA PHE A 232 -5.31 19.47 17.22
C PHE A 232 -6.48 20.09 17.96
N ALA A 233 -7.42 20.74 17.25
CA ALA A 233 -8.63 21.28 17.85
C ALA A 233 -9.56 20.20 18.42
N ALA A 234 -9.64 19.02 17.75
CA ALA A 234 -10.43 17.89 18.25
C ALA A 234 -9.95 17.34 19.60
N ASP A 235 -8.66 17.54 19.90
CA ASP A 235 -8.02 17.18 21.18
C ASP A 235 -7.82 18.41 22.09
N ASP A 236 -8.61 19.49 21.90
CA ASP A 236 -8.60 20.74 22.68
C ASP A 236 -7.22 21.43 22.71
N CYS A 237 -6.36 21.22 21.73
CA CYS A 237 -5.07 21.87 21.65
C CYS A 237 -5.19 23.27 21.04
N ILE A 238 -4.45 24.21 21.59
CA ILE A 238 -4.31 25.59 21.10
C ILE A 238 -2.99 25.67 20.32
N VAL A 239 -3.09 25.95 19.02
CA VAL A 239 -1.93 25.95 18.13
C VAL A 239 -1.43 27.39 17.93
N GLU A 240 -0.15 27.63 18.20
CA GLU A 240 0.50 28.88 17.94
C GLU A 240 0.70 29.15 16.44
N GLU A 241 0.73 30.43 16.06
CA GLU A 241 1.02 30.83 14.70
C GLU A 241 2.37 30.26 14.22
N GLY A 242 2.39 29.68 13.04
CA GLY A 242 3.58 29.06 12.44
C GLY A 242 3.87 27.62 12.89
N ALA A 243 3.29 27.10 13.98
CA ALA A 243 3.56 25.76 14.47
C ALA A 243 3.15 24.68 13.43
N LEU A 244 1.96 24.81 12.83
CA LEU A 244 1.51 23.87 11.79
C LEU A 244 2.38 23.95 10.54
N SER A 245 2.75 25.15 10.12
CA SER A 245 3.65 25.34 8.97
C SER A 245 5.01 24.69 9.22
N ARG A 246 5.55 24.79 10.43
CA ARG A 246 6.80 24.14 10.83
C ARG A 246 6.69 22.61 10.80
N ILE A 247 5.58 22.03 11.24
CA ILE A 247 5.33 20.57 11.11
C ILE A 247 5.37 20.16 9.64
N VAL A 248 4.70 20.91 8.76
CA VAL A 248 4.63 20.63 7.32
C VAL A 248 6.00 20.78 6.66
N ASP A 249 6.79 21.80 7.06
CA ASP A 249 8.16 21.99 6.57
C ASP A 249 9.09 20.86 6.98
N TYR A 250 9.01 20.44 8.23
CA TYR A 250 9.76 19.27 8.71
C TYR A 250 9.36 17.98 8.02
N GLY A 251 8.07 17.85 7.75
CA GLY A 251 7.50 16.70 7.05
C GLY A 251 7.74 16.68 5.55
N GLU A 252 8.18 17.79 4.93
CA GLU A 252 8.38 17.95 3.48
C GLU A 252 7.13 17.51 2.66
N LEU A 253 5.93 17.79 3.18
CA LEU A 253 4.65 17.37 2.62
C LEU A 253 4.48 15.84 2.53
N HIS A 254 5.40 15.06 3.12
CA HIS A 254 5.36 13.60 3.08
C HIS A 254 4.36 13.05 4.12
N PRO A 255 3.31 12.31 3.72
CA PRO A 255 2.17 11.97 4.58
C PRO A 255 2.57 11.31 5.90
N ARG A 256 3.38 10.25 5.86
CA ARG A 256 3.81 9.57 7.10
C ARG A 256 4.65 10.47 8.00
N THR A 257 5.59 11.23 7.42
CA THR A 257 6.51 12.04 8.20
C THR A 257 5.79 13.20 8.86
N THR A 258 4.97 13.94 8.10
CA THR A 258 4.16 15.05 8.63
C THR A 258 3.25 14.59 9.77
N MET A 259 2.54 13.46 9.56
CA MET A 259 1.66 12.89 10.59
C MET A 259 2.43 12.39 11.82
N LEU A 260 3.61 11.77 11.63
CA LEU A 260 4.41 11.30 12.75
C LEU A 260 4.92 12.47 13.62
N ILE A 261 5.40 13.54 12.99
CA ILE A 261 5.86 14.74 13.72
C ILE A 261 4.68 15.36 14.47
N ALA A 262 3.52 15.55 13.81
CA ALA A 262 2.32 16.07 14.45
C ALA A 262 1.87 15.20 15.64
N GLN A 263 1.88 13.88 15.49
CA GLN A 263 1.56 12.96 16.58
C GLN A 263 2.55 13.08 17.74
N LYS A 264 3.85 13.20 17.46
CA LYS A 264 4.87 13.36 18.51
C LYS A 264 4.77 14.72 19.21
N ALA A 265 4.47 15.79 18.47
CA ALA A 265 4.20 17.10 19.07
C ALA A 265 2.96 17.03 19.99
N HIS A 266 1.88 16.37 19.56
CA HIS A 266 0.71 16.17 20.42
C HIS A 266 1.04 15.34 21.67
N LEU A 267 1.81 14.25 21.56
CA LEU A 267 2.23 13.48 22.73
C LEU A 267 3.07 14.31 23.69
N THR A 268 3.90 15.21 23.18
CA THR A 268 4.68 16.15 24.02
C THR A 268 3.78 17.10 24.79
N THR A 269 2.64 17.56 24.25
CA THR A 269 1.68 18.36 25.02
C THR A 269 1.09 17.59 26.20
N ILE A 270 0.81 16.30 26.01
CA ILE A 270 0.31 15.44 27.07
C ILE A 270 1.40 15.24 28.15
N GLU A 271 2.65 14.98 27.77
CA GLU A 271 3.78 14.77 28.68
C GLU A 271 4.08 16.01 29.53
N LEU A 272 3.88 17.21 28.96
CA LEU A 272 4.12 18.50 29.63
C LEU A 272 2.86 19.06 30.32
N ASP A 273 1.75 18.34 30.33
CA ASP A 273 0.45 18.78 30.84
C ASP A 273 0.05 20.18 30.32
N THR A 274 0.22 20.40 29.03
CA THR A 274 -0.14 21.64 28.35
C THR A 274 -1.07 21.37 27.17
N ARG A 275 -1.89 22.37 26.82
CA ARG A 275 -2.70 22.34 25.59
C ARG A 275 -2.11 23.20 24.47
N GLN A 276 -1.04 23.91 24.73
CA GLN A 276 -0.41 24.76 23.74
C GLN A 276 0.55 23.96 22.86
N VAL A 277 0.45 24.15 21.56
CA VAL A 277 1.37 23.61 20.54
C VAL A 277 2.15 24.79 19.97
N ASP A 278 3.26 25.11 20.61
CA ASP A 278 4.20 26.13 20.19
C ASP A 278 5.33 25.56 19.29
N LEU A 279 6.22 26.40 18.86
CA LEU A 279 7.35 26.00 18.00
C LEU A 279 8.32 25.06 18.73
N ALA A 280 8.50 25.20 20.05
CA ALA A 280 9.40 24.37 20.85
C ALA A 280 8.84 22.94 20.96
N ILE A 281 7.54 22.80 21.18
CA ILE A 281 6.85 21.52 21.19
C ILE A 281 6.94 20.82 19.82
N VAL A 282 6.82 21.56 18.71
CA VAL A 282 7.02 21.02 17.37
C VAL A 282 8.45 20.51 17.17
N ASP A 283 9.45 21.26 17.63
CA ASP A 283 10.86 20.85 17.56
C ASP A 283 11.12 19.60 18.39
N GLN A 284 10.57 19.50 19.60
CA GLN A 284 10.61 18.27 20.40
C GLN A 284 9.90 17.11 19.71
N GLY A 285 8.78 17.36 19.04
CA GLY A 285 8.07 16.40 18.22
C GLY A 285 8.93 15.84 17.08
N LEU A 286 9.70 16.68 16.39
CA LEU A 286 10.66 16.25 15.39
C LEU A 286 11.74 15.35 15.98
N PHE A 287 12.38 15.75 17.09
CA PHE A 287 13.40 14.94 17.78
C PHE A 287 12.83 13.59 18.22
N SER A 288 11.62 13.59 18.78
CA SER A 288 10.94 12.37 19.19
C SER A 288 10.60 11.45 18.00
N ALA A 289 10.25 12.02 16.84
CA ALA A 289 10.02 11.27 15.61
C ALA A 289 11.31 10.62 15.08
N LEU A 290 12.43 11.35 15.08
CA LEU A 290 13.76 10.84 14.69
C LEU A 290 14.20 9.69 15.63
N ARG A 291 14.01 9.85 16.93
CA ARG A 291 14.31 8.80 17.93
C ARG A 291 13.43 7.56 17.74
N ALA A 292 12.15 7.74 17.45
CA ALA A 292 11.23 6.62 17.22
C ALA A 292 11.60 5.76 16.01
N ASP A 293 12.12 6.39 14.96
CA ASP A 293 12.52 5.69 13.72
C ASP A 293 14.05 5.34 13.71
N ARG A 294 14.80 5.61 14.78
CA ARG A 294 16.25 5.46 14.84
C ARG A 294 16.72 4.06 14.42
N VAL A 295 16.18 3.01 15.02
CA VAL A 295 16.57 1.61 14.70
C VAL A 295 16.32 1.30 13.22
N SER A 296 15.20 1.77 12.66
CA SER A 296 14.88 1.60 11.23
C SER A 296 15.88 2.38 10.35
N HIS A 297 16.31 3.56 10.78
CA HIS A 297 17.31 4.35 10.07
C HIS A 297 18.68 3.67 10.10
N GLU A 298 19.14 3.17 11.24
CA GLU A 298 20.38 2.41 11.39
C GLU A 298 20.40 1.16 10.49
N GLN A 299 19.31 0.38 10.48
CA GLN A 299 19.15 -0.76 9.59
C GLN A 299 19.21 -0.36 8.10
N THR A 300 18.60 0.79 7.77
CA THR A 300 18.63 1.31 6.40
C THR A 300 20.04 1.75 6.01
N VAL A 301 20.78 2.40 6.89
CA VAL A 301 22.18 2.78 6.67
C VAL A 301 23.05 1.54 6.43
N GLU A 302 22.87 0.50 7.24
CA GLU A 302 23.59 -0.75 7.05
C GLU A 302 23.22 -1.44 5.72
N ARG A 303 21.95 -1.40 5.34
CA ARG A 303 21.51 -1.85 4.01
C ARG A 303 22.18 -1.06 2.89
N ILE A 304 22.26 0.27 3.00
CA ILE A 304 22.91 1.16 2.02
C ILE A 304 24.38 0.77 1.83
N ARG A 305 25.10 0.50 2.92
CA ARG A 305 26.52 0.04 2.87
C ARG A 305 26.68 -1.24 2.07
N ARG A 306 25.74 -2.18 2.20
CA ARG A 306 25.76 -3.47 1.50
C ARG A 306 25.35 -3.38 0.03
N LEU A 307 24.50 -2.42 -0.34
CA LEU A 307 24.04 -2.27 -1.72
C LEU A 307 25.17 -1.90 -2.69
N HIS A 308 26.01 -0.94 -2.30
CA HIS A 308 27.13 -0.49 -3.14
C HIS A 308 28.19 0.24 -2.29
N LYS A 309 29.48 0.01 -2.61
CA LYS A 309 30.62 0.61 -1.88
C LYS A 309 30.56 2.16 -1.78
N LEU A 310 29.96 2.85 -2.74
CA LEU A 310 29.74 4.30 -2.71
C LEU A 310 28.34 4.67 -2.21
N GLY A 311 27.51 3.71 -1.86
CA GLY A 311 26.10 3.92 -1.53
C GLY A 311 25.92 4.94 -0.40
N LEU A 312 26.63 4.75 0.72
CA LEU A 312 26.49 5.64 1.87
C LEU A 312 26.99 7.05 1.57
N VAL A 313 28.17 7.20 0.98
CA VAL A 313 28.72 8.52 0.62
C VAL A 313 27.83 9.29 -0.33
N VAL A 314 27.24 8.60 -1.32
CA VAL A 314 26.28 9.21 -2.25
C VAL A 314 24.99 9.61 -1.51
N ALA A 315 24.47 8.74 -0.64
CA ALA A 315 23.27 9.05 0.14
C ALA A 315 23.48 10.23 1.10
N GLU A 316 24.60 10.30 1.83
CA GLU A 316 24.92 11.41 2.72
C GLU A 316 25.04 12.74 1.97
N ARG A 317 25.68 12.75 0.79
CA ARG A 317 25.77 13.95 -0.06
C ARG A 317 24.40 14.43 -0.50
N LEU A 318 23.58 13.51 -1.03
CA LEU A 318 22.21 13.84 -1.39
C LEU A 318 21.41 14.36 -0.20
N ALA A 319 21.60 13.77 0.98
CA ALA A 319 20.92 14.22 2.20
C ALA A 319 21.28 15.65 2.59
N ARG A 320 22.54 16.06 2.38
CA ARG A 320 23.04 17.44 2.61
C ARG A 320 22.76 18.40 1.46
N GLY A 321 22.16 17.93 0.35
CA GLY A 321 21.97 18.75 -0.85
C GLY A 321 23.25 18.96 -1.66
N GLU A 322 24.27 18.14 -1.44
CA GLU A 322 25.56 18.22 -2.14
C GLU A 322 25.53 17.47 -3.48
N PRO A 323 26.32 17.89 -4.48
CA PRO A 323 26.39 17.16 -5.74
C PRO A 323 26.95 15.75 -5.56
N ALA A 324 26.20 14.73 -6.00
CA ALA A 324 26.57 13.33 -5.86
C ALA A 324 27.90 12.95 -6.56
N TYR A 325 28.21 13.63 -7.66
CA TYR A 325 29.34 13.28 -8.55
C TYR A 325 30.67 13.93 -8.21
N THR A 326 30.71 14.87 -7.28
CA THR A 326 31.95 15.64 -6.95
C THR A 326 33.05 14.70 -6.45
N ARG A 327 34.19 14.70 -7.14
CA ARG A 327 35.40 13.91 -6.79
C ARG A 327 35.15 12.40 -6.64
N LEU A 328 34.11 11.85 -7.26
CA LEU A 328 33.82 10.43 -7.26
C LEU A 328 33.75 9.89 -8.71
N PRO A 329 34.07 8.60 -8.96
CA PRO A 329 34.00 8.01 -10.28
C PRO A 329 32.56 7.98 -10.82
N ARG A 330 32.29 8.62 -11.96
CA ARG A 330 30.95 8.75 -12.54
C ARG A 330 30.20 7.43 -12.64
N GLY A 331 30.84 6.37 -13.15
CA GLY A 331 30.23 5.03 -13.29
C GLY A 331 29.86 4.39 -11.94
N GLY A 332 30.68 4.62 -10.90
CA GLY A 332 30.41 4.15 -9.53
C GLY A 332 29.22 4.87 -8.91
N VAL A 333 29.15 6.21 -9.06
CA VAL A 333 28.03 7.01 -8.54
C VAL A 333 26.71 6.61 -9.23
N ARG A 334 26.73 6.43 -10.56
CA ARG A 334 25.52 5.98 -11.27
C ARG A 334 25.00 4.66 -10.75
N ARG A 335 25.87 3.64 -10.58
CA ARG A 335 25.47 2.35 -10.00
C ARG A 335 24.97 2.47 -8.57
N ALA A 336 25.56 3.35 -7.75
CA ALA A 336 25.10 3.61 -6.41
C ALA A 336 23.71 4.22 -6.40
N LEU A 337 23.43 5.20 -7.26
CA LEU A 337 22.10 5.82 -7.41
C LEU A 337 21.05 4.81 -7.89
N GLU A 338 21.40 3.97 -8.88
CA GLU A 338 20.53 2.88 -9.35
C GLU A 338 20.20 1.91 -8.21
N ALA A 339 21.20 1.46 -7.45
CA ALA A 339 21.01 0.56 -6.33
C ALA A 339 20.16 1.17 -5.20
N LEU A 340 20.36 2.45 -4.89
CA LEU A 340 19.54 3.18 -3.90
C LEU A 340 18.09 3.34 -4.35
N ARG A 341 17.87 3.60 -5.64
CA ARG A 341 16.52 3.68 -6.25
C ARG A 341 15.82 2.33 -6.22
N ASP A 342 16.49 1.28 -6.67
CA ASP A 342 15.94 -0.08 -6.73
C ASP A 342 15.62 -0.62 -5.31
N ALA A 343 16.36 -0.15 -4.31
CA ALA A 343 16.07 -0.40 -2.91
C ALA A 343 14.96 0.51 -2.32
N ALA A 344 14.35 1.40 -3.13
CA ALA A 344 13.34 2.38 -2.74
C ALA A 344 13.79 3.33 -1.60
N ILE A 345 15.08 3.65 -1.54
CA ILE A 345 15.65 4.62 -0.58
C ILE A 345 15.54 6.03 -1.13
N ILE A 346 15.79 6.18 -2.43
CA ILE A 346 15.63 7.43 -3.17
C ILE A 346 14.74 7.23 -4.40
N GLU A 347 14.20 8.31 -4.90
CA GLU A 347 13.36 8.38 -6.11
C GLU A 347 13.90 9.43 -7.07
N SER A 348 13.76 9.16 -8.38
CA SER A 348 14.08 10.15 -9.42
C SER A 348 12.82 10.89 -9.82
N ARG A 349 12.85 12.22 -9.77
CA ARG A 349 11.78 13.10 -10.29
C ARG A 349 12.12 13.74 -11.63
N GLY A 350 13.28 13.40 -12.16
CA GLY A 350 13.80 13.92 -13.40
C GLY A 350 15.32 13.77 -13.48
N ARG A 351 15.93 14.30 -14.54
CA ARG A 351 17.38 14.17 -14.75
C ARG A 351 18.15 14.89 -13.65
N GLY A 352 18.72 14.13 -12.70
CA GLY A 352 19.54 14.66 -11.61
C GLY A 352 18.77 15.10 -10.38
N ASP A 353 17.45 15.05 -10.39
CA ASP A 353 16.60 15.33 -9.21
C ASP A 353 16.31 14.02 -8.47
N TRP A 354 16.95 13.88 -7.29
CA TRP A 354 16.82 12.74 -6.41
C TRP A 354 16.22 13.16 -5.08
N ARG A 355 15.18 12.45 -4.65
CA ARG A 355 14.55 12.65 -3.35
C ARG A 355 14.61 11.38 -2.52
N PHE A 356 14.75 11.55 -1.20
CA PHE A 356 14.58 10.43 -0.27
C PHE A 356 13.11 10.05 -0.13
N SER A 357 12.85 8.75 -0.12
CA SER A 357 11.50 8.21 0.16
C SER A 357 11.06 8.47 1.61
N SER A 358 11.97 8.89 2.49
CA SER A 358 11.71 9.30 3.86
C SER A 358 12.47 10.59 4.21
N PRO A 359 11.76 11.71 4.46
CA PRO A 359 12.38 12.94 4.94
C PRO A 359 13.14 12.77 6.27
N LEU A 360 12.65 11.91 7.18
CA LEU A 360 13.38 11.64 8.43
C LEU A 360 14.69 10.90 8.20
N LEU A 361 14.73 9.94 7.26
CA LEU A 361 15.98 9.29 6.89
C LEU A 361 16.98 10.29 6.28
N ARG A 362 16.50 11.21 5.43
CA ARG A 362 17.32 12.27 4.87
C ARG A 362 17.96 13.12 5.98
N ARG A 363 17.16 13.56 6.97
CA ARG A 363 17.66 14.33 8.11
C ARG A 363 18.67 13.53 8.93
N TYR A 364 18.34 12.27 9.23
CA TYR A 364 19.23 11.37 9.95
C TYR A 364 20.60 11.24 9.24
N LEU A 365 20.61 11.02 7.93
CA LEU A 365 21.84 10.91 7.12
C LEU A 365 22.61 12.24 7.03
N ALA A 366 21.91 13.37 7.02
CA ALA A 366 22.58 14.69 7.00
C ALA A 366 23.33 14.97 8.32
N GLU A 367 22.90 14.36 9.41
CA GLU A 367 23.37 14.61 10.77
C GLU A 367 24.24 13.48 11.35
N ILE A 368 24.43 12.36 10.61
CA ILE A 368 25.14 11.15 11.08
C ILE A 368 26.56 11.45 11.63
N GLY A 369 27.18 12.57 11.29
CA GLY A 369 28.46 13.00 11.85
C GLY A 369 28.35 13.97 13.05
N ARG A 370 27.14 14.22 13.58
CA ARG A 370 26.91 15.10 14.72
C ARG A 370 26.42 14.35 15.97
N PHE A 371 26.13 13.07 15.84
CA PHE A 371 25.61 12.21 16.92
C PHE A 371 26.61 11.16 17.37
N ASP A 372 27.82 11.10 16.74
CA ASP A 372 29.00 10.39 17.22
C ASP A 372 29.92 11.40 17.93
#